data_5d919bb0d9a7f13f03ae19ba7b4b0131
#
_entry.id   5d919bb0d9a7f13f03ae19ba7b4b0131
#
_cell.length_a   1.000
_cell.length_b   1.000
_cell.length_c   1.000
_cell.angle_alpha   90.00
_cell.angle_beta   90.00
_cell.angle_gamma   90.00
#
_symmetry.space_group_name_H-M   'P 1'
#
loop_
_entity.id
_entity.type
_entity.pdbx_description
1 polymer ?
#
loop_
_entity_poly.entity_id
_entity_poly.type
_entity_poly.pdbx_seq_one_letter_code
_entity_poly.pdbx_strand_id
1 'polypeptide(L)'
;QSLGLKKGDKVGVMMPNILQLPVAVLGVLRAGMTLVNVNPLYTTKELQHQLEDSETKVLFILENFAKTYEDIGKDLVDHVVVTSMGDLMSPLKGFIVNAVVRHVKKLVPHYTLKKSVNFKKALNQLSAKKYNRPTNIGLDDVAVLQYTGGTTGVAKGAMLTHGNLVANLIQCDTYLGDAFDKFEARNEQPVIMTALPLYHIFSFTVCGMYGLYRGCIGLLVPNPRDGASLIKAYKDYPPAFFPAVNTLFNA
;
A
#
# COMPACT_ATOMS: atom_id res chain seq x y z
N GLN A 1 13.34 -7.47 10.12
CA GLN A 1 14.35 -8.31 10.82
C GLN A 1 15.51 -7.46 11.34
N SER A 2 16.15 -6.61 10.52
CA SER A 2 17.26 -5.73 10.98
C SER A 2 16.81 -4.71 12.05
N LEU A 3 15.53 -4.41 12.15
CA LEU A 3 14.91 -3.54 13.17
C LEU A 3 14.46 -4.32 14.42
N GLY A 4 14.80 -5.60 14.55
CA GLY A 4 14.42 -6.43 15.70
C GLY A 4 12.97 -6.92 15.68
N LEU A 5 12.21 -6.70 14.61
CA LEU A 5 10.83 -7.17 14.49
C LEU A 5 10.74 -8.69 14.47
N LYS A 6 9.67 -9.20 15.09
CA LYS A 6 9.34 -10.63 15.18
C LYS A 6 8.08 -10.92 14.35
N LYS A 7 7.88 -12.20 14.04
CA LYS A 7 6.64 -12.68 13.40
C LYS A 7 5.41 -12.14 14.13
N GLY A 8 4.44 -11.62 13.38
CA GLY A 8 3.20 -11.06 13.91
C GLY A 8 3.29 -9.62 14.42
N ASP A 9 4.50 -9.02 14.48
CA ASP A 9 4.63 -7.59 14.76
C ASP A 9 3.92 -6.77 13.69
N LYS A 10 3.26 -5.69 14.07
CA LYS A 10 2.42 -4.88 13.20
C LYS A 10 3.24 -3.80 12.51
N VAL A 11 3.03 -3.67 11.20
CA VAL A 11 3.69 -2.69 10.34
C VAL A 11 2.65 -1.89 9.58
N GLY A 12 2.56 -0.61 9.89
CA GLY A 12 1.66 0.34 9.23
C GLY A 12 2.20 0.78 7.86
N VAL A 13 1.31 0.87 6.88
CA VAL A 13 1.63 1.43 5.56
C VAL A 13 0.62 2.51 5.23
N MET A 14 1.09 3.78 5.22
CA MET A 14 0.29 5.01 5.03
C MET A 14 0.72 5.72 3.75
N MET A 15 0.19 5.31 2.63
CA MET A 15 0.48 5.91 1.34
C MET A 15 -0.61 5.62 0.31
N PRO A 16 -0.80 6.48 -0.72
CA PRO A 16 -1.72 6.21 -1.83
C PRO A 16 -1.13 5.16 -2.77
N ASN A 17 -1.81 4.91 -3.90
CA ASN A 17 -1.37 3.96 -4.93
C ASN A 17 -0.10 4.44 -5.66
N ILE A 18 1.05 4.28 -5.02
CA ILE A 18 2.38 4.57 -5.56
C ILE A 18 3.24 3.31 -5.59
N LEU A 19 4.35 3.34 -6.33
CA LEU A 19 5.22 2.16 -6.54
C LEU A 19 5.74 1.55 -5.23
N GLN A 20 5.92 2.37 -4.21
CA GLN A 20 6.43 1.92 -2.91
C GLN A 20 5.41 1.08 -2.13
N LEU A 21 4.11 1.30 -2.36
CA LEU A 21 3.06 0.61 -1.60
C LEU A 21 3.13 -0.92 -1.79
N PRO A 22 3.07 -1.48 -3.01
CA PRO A 22 3.17 -2.93 -3.18
C PRO A 22 4.51 -3.49 -2.68
N VAL A 23 5.61 -2.75 -2.80
CA VAL A 23 6.92 -3.17 -2.28
C VAL A 23 6.89 -3.29 -0.76
N ALA A 24 6.34 -2.29 -0.06
CA ALA A 24 6.21 -2.31 1.40
C ALA A 24 5.27 -3.45 1.86
N VAL A 25 4.09 -3.54 1.26
CA VAL A 25 3.07 -4.56 1.57
C VAL A 25 3.63 -5.97 1.42
N LEU A 26 4.19 -6.29 0.25
CA LEU A 26 4.74 -7.63 -0.01
C LEU A 26 5.95 -7.92 0.89
N GLY A 27 6.76 -6.90 1.18
CA GLY A 27 7.88 -7.01 2.13
C GLY A 27 7.41 -7.37 3.53
N VAL A 28 6.35 -6.73 4.03
CA VAL A 28 5.73 -6.98 5.35
C VAL A 28 5.20 -8.41 5.41
N LEU A 29 4.35 -8.80 4.47
CA LEU A 29 3.73 -10.14 4.44
C LEU A 29 4.78 -11.25 4.30
N ARG A 30 5.74 -11.05 3.40
CA ARG A 30 6.83 -12.02 3.18
C ARG A 30 7.74 -12.19 4.40
N ALA A 31 7.86 -11.15 5.22
CA ALA A 31 8.64 -11.19 6.46
C ALA A 31 7.88 -11.82 7.64
N GLY A 32 6.63 -12.24 7.45
CA GLY A 32 5.77 -12.82 8.50
C GLY A 32 5.23 -11.78 9.48
N MET A 33 5.23 -10.51 9.09
CA MET A 33 4.68 -9.41 9.86
C MET A 33 3.20 -9.22 9.52
N THR A 34 2.44 -8.58 10.42
CA THR A 34 1.05 -8.20 10.16
C THR A 34 1.00 -6.81 9.56
N LEU A 35 0.41 -6.69 8.37
CA LEU A 35 0.19 -5.42 7.69
C LEU A 35 -0.95 -4.65 8.37
N VAL A 36 -0.75 -3.37 8.64
CA VAL A 36 -1.81 -2.43 9.03
C VAL A 36 -2.01 -1.44 7.89
N ASN A 37 -3.10 -1.59 7.15
CA ASN A 37 -3.44 -0.64 6.10
C ASN A 37 -3.94 0.66 6.73
N VAL A 38 -3.22 1.76 6.47
CA VAL A 38 -3.52 3.07 7.03
C VAL A 38 -4.01 4.01 5.93
N ASN A 39 -5.18 4.61 6.14
CA ASN A 39 -5.70 5.61 5.22
C ASN A 39 -4.84 6.89 5.28
N PRO A 40 -4.19 7.31 4.18
CA PRO A 40 -3.33 8.50 4.17
C PRO A 40 -4.10 9.81 4.41
N LEU A 41 -5.43 9.79 4.29
CA LEU A 41 -6.28 10.96 4.53
C LEU A 41 -6.81 11.04 5.97
N TYR A 42 -6.35 10.18 6.87
CA TYR A 42 -6.74 10.26 8.29
C TYR A 42 -6.29 11.56 8.93
N THR A 43 -7.13 12.08 9.81
CA THR A 43 -6.76 13.14 10.76
C THR A 43 -5.73 12.61 11.76
N THR A 44 -5.05 13.52 12.45
CA THR A 44 -4.10 13.17 13.53
C THR A 44 -4.71 12.26 14.58
N LYS A 45 -5.98 12.50 14.96
CA LYS A 45 -6.68 11.67 15.96
C LYS A 45 -7.01 10.27 15.47
N GLU A 46 -7.45 10.13 14.22
CA GLU A 46 -7.74 8.83 13.61
C GLU A 46 -6.45 8.00 13.45
N LEU A 47 -5.37 8.64 12.99
CA LEU A 47 -4.06 8.00 12.88
C LEU A 47 -3.55 7.56 14.23
N GLN A 48 -3.62 8.43 15.24
CA GLN A 48 -3.22 8.12 16.62
C GLN A 48 -3.98 6.89 17.13
N HIS A 49 -5.31 6.91 17.04
CA HIS A 49 -6.15 5.79 17.48
C HIS A 49 -5.75 4.49 16.80
N GLN A 50 -5.60 4.49 15.45
CA GLN A 50 -5.26 3.27 14.73
C GLN A 50 -3.88 2.72 15.11
N LEU A 51 -2.87 3.58 15.27
CA LEU A 51 -1.52 3.15 15.63
C LEU A 51 -1.46 2.60 17.06
N GLU A 52 -2.19 3.19 18.01
CA GLU A 52 -2.29 2.73 19.39
C GLU A 52 -3.05 1.40 19.47
N ASP A 53 -4.25 1.32 18.88
CA ASP A 53 -5.10 0.12 18.92
C ASP A 53 -4.45 -1.07 18.23
N SER A 54 -3.76 -0.85 17.11
CA SER A 54 -3.03 -1.90 16.39
C SER A 54 -1.70 -2.28 17.01
N GLU A 55 -1.18 -1.51 17.97
CA GLU A 55 0.19 -1.67 18.49
C GLU A 55 1.25 -1.67 17.38
N THR A 56 1.11 -0.79 16.40
CA THR A 56 2.01 -0.70 15.26
C THR A 56 3.43 -0.33 15.70
N LYS A 57 4.43 -1.12 15.31
CA LYS A 57 5.84 -0.89 15.66
C LYS A 57 6.62 -0.10 14.63
N VAL A 58 6.27 -0.26 13.35
CA VAL A 58 6.93 0.45 12.24
C VAL A 58 5.86 1.09 11.37
N LEU A 59 6.08 2.33 10.95
CA LEU A 59 5.20 3.03 10.04
C LEU A 59 5.96 3.40 8.76
N PHE A 60 5.54 2.84 7.62
CA PHE A 60 5.91 3.34 6.30
C PHE A 60 4.96 4.47 5.90
N ILE A 61 5.49 5.64 5.60
CA ILE A 61 4.68 6.82 5.34
C ILE A 61 5.22 7.62 4.14
N LEU A 62 4.31 8.10 3.28
CA LEU A 62 4.66 9.08 2.26
C LEU A 62 4.87 10.44 2.92
N GLU A 63 5.94 11.15 2.55
CA GLU A 63 6.34 12.44 3.14
C GLU A 63 5.23 13.50 3.17
N ASN A 64 4.27 13.42 2.25
CA ASN A 64 3.09 14.30 2.21
C ASN A 64 2.23 14.22 3.48
N PHE A 65 2.29 13.11 4.18
CA PHE A 65 1.49 12.83 5.39
C PHE A 65 2.34 12.77 6.66
N ALA A 66 3.66 12.98 6.55
CA ALA A 66 4.59 12.91 7.69
C ALA A 66 4.24 13.93 8.79
N LYS A 67 3.71 15.09 8.40
CA LYS A 67 3.24 16.13 9.34
C LYS A 67 2.06 15.64 10.18
N THR A 68 1.13 14.88 9.60
CA THR A 68 0.00 14.29 10.35
C THR A 68 0.48 13.36 11.48
N TYR A 69 1.55 12.58 11.23
CA TYR A 69 2.16 11.75 12.26
C TYR A 69 2.91 12.59 13.30
N GLU A 70 3.68 13.61 12.87
CA GLU A 70 4.38 14.53 13.78
C GLU A 70 3.41 15.23 14.75
N ASP A 71 2.24 15.66 14.24
CA ASP A 71 1.23 16.40 15.01
C ASP A 71 0.56 15.56 16.12
N ILE A 72 0.80 14.25 16.17
CA ILE A 72 0.43 13.42 17.33
C ILE A 72 1.20 13.85 18.59
N GLY A 73 2.41 14.41 18.41
CA GLY A 73 3.23 14.96 19.48
C GLY A 73 3.92 13.93 20.38
N LYS A 74 3.82 12.63 20.04
CA LYS A 74 4.51 11.53 20.73
C LYS A 74 4.94 10.44 19.77
N ASP A 75 6.02 9.74 20.13
CA ASP A 75 6.51 8.58 19.37
C ASP A 75 5.59 7.37 19.64
N LEU A 76 4.71 7.02 18.72
CA LEU A 76 3.81 5.85 18.83
C LEU A 76 4.41 4.59 18.23
N VAL A 77 5.41 4.71 17.35
CA VAL A 77 6.06 3.59 16.70
C VAL A 77 7.56 3.63 16.96
N ASP A 78 8.20 2.47 16.94
CA ASP A 78 9.65 2.35 17.17
C ASP A 78 10.45 2.99 16.02
N HIS A 79 9.93 2.86 14.77
CA HIS A 79 10.59 3.35 13.56
C HIS A 79 9.58 3.94 12.57
N VAL A 80 9.95 5.05 11.96
CA VAL A 80 9.22 5.65 10.83
C VAL A 80 10.08 5.56 9.57
N VAL A 81 9.55 4.95 8.51
CA VAL A 81 10.21 4.88 7.21
C VAL A 81 9.51 5.82 6.24
N VAL A 82 10.18 6.91 5.90
CA VAL A 82 9.62 7.96 5.04
C VAL A 82 10.03 7.72 3.60
N THR A 83 9.06 7.80 2.68
CA THR A 83 9.29 7.75 1.23
C THR A 83 8.80 9.01 0.55
N SER A 84 9.39 9.34 -0.61
CA SER A 84 8.93 10.40 -1.51
C SER A 84 8.29 9.80 -2.75
N MET A 85 7.39 10.54 -3.41
CA MET A 85 6.61 10.06 -4.56
C MET A 85 7.45 9.40 -5.66
N GLY A 86 8.61 9.97 -5.96
CA GLY A 86 9.50 9.53 -7.04
C GLY A 86 10.59 8.54 -6.64
N ASP A 87 10.62 8.02 -5.40
CA ASP A 87 11.74 7.22 -4.89
C ASP A 87 12.05 5.94 -5.69
N LEU A 88 11.03 5.29 -6.24
CA LEU A 88 11.20 4.09 -7.08
C LEU A 88 11.13 4.36 -8.59
N MET A 89 11.12 5.62 -9.01
CA MET A 89 11.27 5.99 -10.41
C MET A 89 12.74 6.02 -10.81
N SER A 90 13.03 6.11 -12.13
CA SER A 90 14.41 6.34 -12.60
C SER A 90 14.99 7.62 -11.95
N PRO A 91 16.30 7.71 -11.74
CA PRO A 91 16.91 8.77 -10.94
C PRO A 91 16.50 10.18 -11.37
N LEU A 92 16.54 10.47 -12.67
CA LEU A 92 16.17 11.79 -13.21
C LEU A 92 14.68 12.08 -13.04
N LYS A 93 13.81 11.11 -13.41
CA LYS A 93 12.36 11.24 -13.29
C LYS A 93 11.93 11.39 -11.82
N GLY A 94 12.52 10.58 -10.94
CA GLY A 94 12.25 10.65 -9.50
C GLY A 94 12.65 12.01 -8.90
N PHE A 95 13.81 12.53 -9.27
CA PHE A 95 14.25 13.85 -8.84
C PHE A 95 13.26 14.94 -9.28
N ILE A 96 12.87 14.97 -10.57
CA ILE A 96 11.92 15.94 -11.11
C ILE A 96 10.57 15.85 -10.39
N VAL A 97 10.03 14.63 -10.25
CA VAL A 97 8.74 14.40 -9.57
C VAL A 97 8.79 14.91 -8.13
N ASN A 98 9.83 14.56 -7.37
CA ASN A 98 9.99 15.01 -5.99
C ASN A 98 10.12 16.53 -5.88
N ALA A 99 10.89 17.15 -6.78
CA ALA A 99 11.03 18.62 -6.82
C ALA A 99 9.69 19.31 -7.13
N VAL A 100 8.94 18.80 -8.11
CA VAL A 100 7.60 19.33 -8.45
C VAL A 100 6.62 19.17 -7.29
N VAL A 101 6.57 18.02 -6.65
CA VAL A 101 5.67 17.75 -5.52
C VAL A 101 5.97 18.65 -4.33
N ARG A 102 7.26 18.86 -4.01
CA ARG A 102 7.71 19.68 -2.86
C ARG A 102 7.62 21.17 -3.12
N HIS A 103 8.14 21.64 -4.25
CA HIS A 103 8.42 23.07 -4.46
C HIS A 103 7.38 23.74 -5.37
N VAL A 104 6.86 23.05 -6.38
CA VAL A 104 5.87 23.60 -7.31
C VAL A 104 4.45 23.40 -6.76
N LYS A 105 4.08 22.15 -6.48
CA LYS A 105 2.74 21.83 -5.96
C LYS A 105 2.60 22.07 -4.46
N LYS A 106 3.71 22.21 -3.73
CA LYS A 106 3.79 22.45 -2.27
C LYS A 106 2.92 21.45 -1.47
N LEU A 107 2.93 20.18 -1.89
CA LEU A 107 2.10 19.12 -1.27
C LEU A 107 2.80 18.43 -0.10
N VAL A 108 4.03 18.83 0.24
CA VAL A 108 4.78 18.29 1.38
C VAL A 108 4.91 19.39 2.41
N PRO A 109 4.12 19.35 3.51
CA PRO A 109 4.28 20.26 4.65
C PRO A 109 5.66 20.09 5.29
N HIS A 110 6.16 21.14 5.94
CA HIS A 110 7.38 21.02 6.74
C HIS A 110 7.14 20.07 7.92
N TYR A 111 8.03 19.11 8.12
CA TYR A 111 8.00 18.15 9.23
C TYR A 111 9.40 17.85 9.75
N THR A 112 9.50 17.43 11.01
CA THR A 112 10.73 17.02 11.67
C THR A 112 10.49 15.72 12.44
N LEU A 113 10.92 14.59 11.87
CA LEU A 113 10.81 13.27 12.49
C LEU A 113 12.19 12.78 12.95
N LYS A 114 12.44 12.81 14.27
CA LYS A 114 13.76 12.56 14.87
C LYS A 114 14.32 11.16 14.59
N LYS A 115 13.46 10.15 14.46
CA LYS A 115 13.85 8.72 14.30
C LYS A 115 13.42 8.16 12.93
N SER A 116 13.38 9.01 11.89
CA SER A 116 12.97 8.54 10.58
C SER A 116 14.13 8.00 9.75
N VAL A 117 13.84 6.96 8.97
CA VAL A 117 14.73 6.37 7.97
C VAL A 117 14.16 6.63 6.59
N ASN A 118 15.00 7.03 5.65
CA ASN A 118 14.57 7.17 4.25
C ASN A 118 14.37 5.77 3.63
N PHE A 119 13.25 5.56 2.96
CA PHE A 119 12.85 4.29 2.33
C PHE A 119 13.91 3.77 1.34
N LYS A 120 14.40 4.61 0.44
CA LYS A 120 15.42 4.26 -0.54
C LYS A 120 16.74 3.86 0.12
N LYS A 121 17.13 4.58 1.19
CA LYS A 121 18.30 4.24 1.99
C LYS A 121 18.11 2.89 2.68
N ALA A 122 16.92 2.62 3.23
CA ALA A 122 16.61 1.34 3.86
C ALA A 122 16.71 0.17 2.87
N LEU A 123 16.18 0.33 1.65
CA LEU A 123 16.29 -0.69 0.59
C LEU A 123 17.73 -0.97 0.21
N ASN A 124 18.57 0.07 0.07
CA ASN A 124 19.96 -0.06 -0.36
C ASN A 124 20.90 -0.63 0.72
N GLN A 125 20.55 -0.46 2.00
CA GLN A 125 21.35 -0.98 3.12
C GLN A 125 21.17 -2.48 3.36
N LEU A 126 20.12 -3.08 2.82
CA LEU A 126 19.77 -4.47 3.09
C LEU A 126 20.25 -5.36 1.95
N SER A 127 21.26 -6.17 2.22
CA SER A 127 21.67 -7.24 1.32
C SER A 127 20.61 -8.35 1.32
N ALA A 128 20.11 -8.72 0.14
CA ALA A 128 19.20 -9.85 -0.03
C ALA A 128 19.78 -11.16 0.54
N LYS A 129 21.10 -11.28 0.63
CA LYS A 129 21.80 -12.44 1.22
C LYS A 129 21.60 -12.59 2.73
N LYS A 130 21.13 -11.55 3.44
CA LYS A 130 20.87 -11.59 4.89
C LYS A 130 19.40 -11.81 5.24
N TYR A 131 18.52 -11.96 4.23
CA TYR A 131 17.12 -12.22 4.48
C TYR A 131 16.88 -13.71 4.75
N ASN A 132 16.48 -14.02 5.97
CA ASN A 132 16.01 -15.34 6.35
C ASN A 132 14.49 -15.37 6.24
N ARG A 133 13.96 -16.06 5.22
CA ARG A 133 12.51 -16.22 5.06
C ARG A 133 11.97 -17.02 6.25
N PRO A 134 10.96 -16.52 6.97
CA PRO A 134 10.28 -17.33 7.98
C PRO A 134 9.64 -18.56 7.32
N THR A 135 9.86 -19.73 7.92
CA THR A 135 9.31 -21.01 7.44
C THR A 135 8.04 -21.41 8.16
N ASN A 136 7.67 -20.68 9.21
CA ASN A 136 6.56 -20.98 10.10
C ASN A 136 5.34 -20.06 9.90
N ILE A 137 5.18 -19.47 8.69
CA ILE A 137 3.98 -18.71 8.35
C ILE A 137 2.92 -19.68 7.87
N GLY A 138 1.78 -19.74 8.59
CA GLY A 138 0.64 -20.58 8.30
C GLY A 138 -0.59 -19.82 7.84
N LEU A 139 -1.62 -20.53 7.43
CA LEU A 139 -2.88 -19.95 6.96
C LEU A 139 -3.66 -19.22 8.07
N ASP A 140 -3.47 -19.63 9.33
CA ASP A 140 -4.14 -19.03 10.49
C ASP A 140 -3.43 -17.79 11.04
N ASP A 141 -2.20 -17.49 10.56
CA ASP A 141 -1.49 -16.29 10.96
C ASP A 141 -2.20 -15.04 10.43
N VAL A 142 -2.31 -14.01 11.25
CA VAL A 142 -2.90 -12.72 10.86
C VAL A 142 -1.98 -12.02 9.87
N ALA A 143 -2.47 -11.84 8.65
CA ALA A 143 -1.77 -11.17 7.56
C ALA A 143 -2.02 -9.66 7.56
N VAL A 144 -3.28 -9.24 7.79
CA VAL A 144 -3.70 -7.84 7.67
C VAL A 144 -4.62 -7.47 8.82
N LEU A 145 -4.41 -6.30 9.42
CA LEU A 145 -5.41 -5.57 10.20
C LEU A 145 -6.05 -4.52 9.29
N GLN A 146 -7.32 -4.74 8.96
CA GLN A 146 -8.08 -3.81 8.13
C GLN A 146 -9.04 -3.02 8.98
N TYR A 147 -8.75 -1.73 9.14
CA TYR A 147 -9.64 -0.83 9.87
C TYR A 147 -10.81 -0.39 9.02
N THR A 148 -12.00 -0.48 9.59
CA THR A 148 -13.24 -0.02 8.96
C THR A 148 -13.94 0.97 9.87
N GLY A 149 -14.53 2.01 9.28
CA GLY A 149 -15.42 2.91 10.00
C GLY A 149 -16.65 2.11 10.45
N GLY A 150 -16.72 1.83 11.76
CA GLY A 150 -17.88 1.15 12.34
C GLY A 150 -19.09 2.08 12.39
N THR A 151 -20.28 1.50 12.38
CA THR A 151 -21.55 2.23 12.61
C THR A 151 -21.61 2.87 14.00
N THR A 152 -20.70 2.53 14.90
CA THR A 152 -20.59 3.00 16.29
C THR A 152 -19.55 4.11 16.50
N GLY A 153 -18.97 4.68 15.46
CA GLY A 153 -18.10 5.86 15.50
C GLY A 153 -16.60 5.60 15.71
N VAL A 154 -16.18 4.49 16.32
CA VAL A 154 -14.75 4.15 16.50
C VAL A 154 -14.36 3.06 15.51
N ALA A 155 -13.33 3.34 14.70
CA ALA A 155 -12.82 2.36 13.74
C ALA A 155 -12.26 1.11 14.46
N LYS A 156 -12.62 -0.08 13.96
CA LYS A 156 -12.17 -1.36 14.49
C LYS A 156 -11.34 -2.09 13.44
N GLY A 157 -10.28 -2.75 13.87
CA GLY A 157 -9.39 -3.54 13.01
C GLY A 157 -9.89 -4.97 12.83
N ALA A 158 -10.43 -5.31 11.66
CA ALA A 158 -10.71 -6.69 11.30
C ALA A 158 -9.40 -7.45 11.09
N MET A 159 -9.24 -8.59 11.77
CA MET A 159 -8.09 -9.47 11.62
C MET A 159 -8.32 -10.42 10.43
N LEU A 160 -7.55 -10.23 9.37
CA LEU A 160 -7.58 -11.08 8.19
C LEU A 160 -6.35 -11.99 8.19
N THR A 161 -6.59 -13.30 8.17
CA THR A 161 -5.50 -14.29 8.10
C THR A 161 -4.98 -14.47 6.68
N HIS A 162 -3.81 -15.11 6.53
CA HIS A 162 -3.33 -15.53 5.21
C HIS A 162 -4.36 -16.45 4.52
N GLY A 163 -5.02 -17.32 5.29
CA GLY A 163 -6.09 -18.20 4.78
C GLY A 163 -7.28 -17.42 4.21
N ASN A 164 -7.72 -16.34 4.88
CA ASN A 164 -8.80 -15.49 4.36
C ASN A 164 -8.42 -14.84 3.02
N LEU A 165 -7.18 -14.32 2.92
CA LEU A 165 -6.70 -13.73 1.67
C LEU A 165 -6.63 -14.75 0.54
N VAL A 166 -6.06 -15.93 0.80
CA VAL A 166 -5.95 -17.02 -0.20
C VAL A 166 -7.33 -17.50 -0.64
N ALA A 167 -8.26 -17.72 0.30
CA ALA A 167 -9.62 -18.12 -0.02
C ALA A 167 -10.32 -17.09 -0.92
N ASN A 168 -10.17 -15.79 -0.60
CA ASN A 168 -10.75 -14.74 -1.43
C ASN A 168 -10.10 -14.65 -2.84
N LEU A 169 -8.79 -14.89 -2.94
CA LEU A 169 -8.13 -14.97 -4.26
C LEU A 169 -8.68 -16.11 -5.10
N ILE A 170 -8.89 -17.29 -4.51
CA ILE A 170 -9.48 -18.45 -5.21
C ILE A 170 -10.92 -18.14 -5.65
N GLN A 171 -11.71 -17.48 -4.79
CA GLN A 171 -13.06 -17.03 -5.16
C GLN A 171 -13.05 -16.06 -6.33
N CYS A 172 -12.16 -15.06 -6.29
CA CYS A 172 -11.98 -14.11 -7.41
C CYS A 172 -11.58 -14.86 -8.70
N ASP A 173 -10.68 -15.82 -8.59
CA ASP A 173 -10.20 -16.59 -9.73
C ASP A 173 -11.29 -17.48 -10.33
N THR A 174 -12.10 -18.12 -9.49
CA THR A 174 -13.27 -18.91 -9.93
C THR A 174 -14.28 -18.05 -10.72
N TYR A 175 -14.43 -16.77 -10.36
CA TYR A 175 -15.39 -15.87 -10.98
C TYR A 175 -14.84 -15.14 -12.21
N LEU A 176 -13.56 -14.72 -12.15
CA LEU A 176 -12.92 -13.88 -13.19
C LEU A 176 -11.93 -14.64 -14.06
N GLY A 177 -11.53 -15.86 -13.69
CA GLY A 177 -10.43 -16.59 -14.27
C GLY A 177 -10.56 -16.74 -15.79
N ASP A 178 -11.72 -17.19 -16.29
CA ASP A 178 -11.98 -17.37 -17.73
C ASP A 178 -11.72 -16.10 -18.56
N ALA A 179 -11.95 -14.92 -17.98
CA ALA A 179 -11.67 -13.65 -18.65
C ALA A 179 -10.17 -13.39 -18.77
N PHE A 180 -9.38 -13.77 -17.74
CA PHE A 180 -7.93 -13.62 -17.74
C PHE A 180 -7.20 -14.70 -18.53
N ASP A 181 -7.73 -15.94 -18.58
CA ASP A 181 -7.18 -17.04 -19.38
C ASP A 181 -7.11 -16.71 -20.89
N LYS A 182 -8.03 -15.87 -21.38
CA LYS A 182 -7.99 -15.38 -22.76
C LYS A 182 -6.74 -14.54 -23.09
N PHE A 183 -6.20 -13.82 -22.11
CA PHE A 183 -4.95 -13.08 -22.27
C PHE A 183 -3.74 -14.03 -22.24
N GLU A 184 -3.74 -15.00 -21.34
CA GLU A 184 -2.70 -16.04 -21.27
C GLU A 184 -2.63 -16.84 -22.57
N ALA A 185 -3.78 -17.27 -23.11
CA ALA A 185 -3.86 -17.99 -24.38
C ALA A 185 -3.28 -17.20 -25.58
N ARG A 186 -3.28 -15.85 -25.50
CA ARG A 186 -2.68 -14.97 -26.51
C ARG A 186 -1.27 -14.53 -26.19
N ASN A 187 -0.69 -15.01 -25.08
CA ASN A 187 0.59 -14.55 -24.54
C ASN A 187 0.62 -13.03 -24.31
N GLU A 188 -0.51 -12.46 -23.89
CA GLU A 188 -0.67 -11.05 -23.56
C GLU A 188 -0.71 -10.86 -22.03
N GLN A 189 -0.09 -9.79 -21.54
CA GLN A 189 -0.15 -9.45 -20.13
C GLN A 189 -1.29 -8.46 -19.88
N PRO A 190 -2.36 -8.85 -19.14
CA PRO A 190 -3.49 -7.97 -18.90
C PRO A 190 -3.13 -6.82 -17.97
N VAL A 191 -3.76 -5.66 -18.17
CA VAL A 191 -3.61 -4.48 -17.33
C VAL A 191 -4.79 -4.39 -16.36
N ILE A 192 -4.52 -4.24 -15.07
CA ILE A 192 -5.53 -3.89 -14.05
C ILE A 192 -5.34 -2.42 -13.68
N MET A 193 -6.37 -1.60 -13.93
CA MET A 193 -6.36 -0.20 -13.52
C MET A 193 -6.74 -0.09 -12.05
N THR A 194 -5.78 0.33 -11.24
CA THR A 194 -5.92 0.42 -9.78
C THR A 194 -6.17 1.87 -9.37
N ALA A 195 -7.41 2.33 -9.59
CA ALA A 195 -7.86 3.66 -9.21
C ALA A 195 -8.47 3.68 -7.79
N LEU A 196 -9.03 2.57 -7.33
CA LEU A 196 -9.46 2.43 -5.94
C LEU A 196 -8.25 2.30 -5.01
N PRO A 197 -8.34 2.87 -3.80
CA PRO A 197 -7.22 2.87 -2.87
C PRO A 197 -6.81 1.46 -2.43
N LEU A 198 -5.54 1.10 -2.61
CA LEU A 198 -4.99 -0.20 -2.19
C LEU A 198 -4.93 -0.36 -0.65
N TYR A 199 -5.04 0.71 0.13
CA TYR A 199 -5.19 0.59 1.57
C TYR A 199 -6.60 0.14 1.99
N HIS A 200 -7.55 0.07 1.05
CA HIS A 200 -8.89 -0.48 1.27
C HIS A 200 -8.96 -1.93 0.82
N ILE A 201 -9.56 -2.82 1.63
CA ILE A 201 -9.51 -4.27 1.42
C ILE A 201 -10.02 -4.72 0.04
N PHE A 202 -11.05 -4.11 -0.50
CA PHE A 202 -11.58 -4.47 -1.81
C PHE A 202 -10.51 -4.30 -2.90
N SER A 203 -9.90 -3.12 -3.01
CA SER A 203 -8.84 -2.87 -3.99
C SER A 203 -7.58 -3.67 -3.67
N PHE A 204 -7.25 -3.81 -2.38
CA PHE A 204 -6.12 -4.62 -1.93
C PHE A 204 -6.19 -6.05 -2.46
N THR A 205 -7.35 -6.72 -2.34
CA THR A 205 -7.51 -8.10 -2.79
C THR A 205 -7.70 -8.18 -4.30
N VAL A 206 -8.64 -7.42 -4.88
CA VAL A 206 -9.04 -7.57 -6.29
C VAL A 206 -8.05 -6.92 -7.27
N CYS A 207 -7.50 -5.74 -6.96
CA CYS A 207 -6.51 -5.11 -7.84
C CYS A 207 -5.08 -5.51 -7.48
N GLY A 208 -4.77 -5.51 -6.17
CA GLY A 208 -3.41 -5.77 -5.69
C GLY A 208 -3.06 -7.26 -5.74
N MET A 209 -3.65 -8.05 -4.86
CA MET A 209 -3.26 -9.44 -4.67
C MET A 209 -3.66 -10.32 -5.86
N TYR A 210 -4.89 -10.19 -6.36
CA TYR A 210 -5.36 -10.96 -7.51
C TYR A 210 -4.61 -10.59 -8.79
N GLY A 211 -4.35 -9.29 -9.00
CA GLY A 211 -3.51 -8.85 -10.11
C GLY A 211 -2.11 -9.46 -10.11
N LEU A 212 -1.48 -9.55 -8.92
CA LEU A 212 -0.18 -10.22 -8.77
C LEU A 212 -0.29 -11.74 -8.99
N TYR A 213 -1.34 -12.37 -8.49
CA TYR A 213 -1.61 -13.80 -8.68
C TYR A 213 -1.74 -14.16 -10.16
N ARG A 214 -2.40 -13.33 -10.96
CA ARG A 214 -2.60 -13.51 -12.41
C ARG A 214 -1.48 -12.91 -13.27
N GLY A 215 -0.41 -12.40 -12.66
CA GLY A 215 0.72 -11.82 -13.39
C GLY A 215 0.38 -10.56 -14.20
N CYS A 216 -0.63 -9.79 -13.75
CA CYS A 216 -1.09 -8.60 -14.44
C CYS A 216 -0.13 -7.41 -14.27
N ILE A 217 -0.21 -6.47 -15.20
CA ILE A 217 0.36 -5.13 -15.01
C ILE A 217 -0.57 -4.31 -14.12
N GLY A 218 -0.13 -3.93 -12.94
CA GLY A 218 -0.88 -3.02 -12.05
C GLY A 218 -0.66 -1.56 -12.45
N LEU A 219 -1.66 -0.93 -13.07
CA LEU A 219 -1.63 0.49 -13.40
C LEU A 219 -2.07 1.30 -12.18
N LEU A 220 -1.11 1.77 -11.38
CA LEU A 220 -1.38 2.51 -10.16
C LEU A 220 -1.82 3.95 -10.44
N VAL A 221 -2.99 4.34 -9.93
CA VAL A 221 -3.52 5.71 -10.02
C VAL A 221 -3.44 6.37 -8.66
N PRO A 222 -2.48 7.30 -8.42
CA PRO A 222 -2.29 7.92 -7.11
C PRO A 222 -3.43 8.87 -6.71
N ASN A 223 -4.05 9.54 -7.69
CA ASN A 223 -5.16 10.47 -7.47
C ASN A 223 -6.26 10.25 -8.53
N PRO A 224 -7.28 9.44 -8.25
CA PRO A 224 -8.36 9.18 -9.21
C PRO A 224 -9.31 10.39 -9.42
N ARG A 225 -9.21 11.43 -8.59
CA ARG A 225 -9.98 12.68 -8.75
C ARG A 225 -9.42 13.58 -9.85
N ASP A 226 -8.21 13.35 -10.32
CA ASP A 226 -7.65 13.99 -11.50
C ASP A 226 -8.13 13.24 -12.75
N GLY A 227 -9.32 13.59 -13.23
CA GLY A 227 -9.98 12.95 -14.36
C GLY A 227 -9.15 13.00 -15.65
N ALA A 228 -8.42 14.09 -15.89
CA ALA A 228 -7.56 14.22 -17.08
C ALA A 228 -6.42 13.21 -17.06
N SER A 229 -5.75 13.06 -15.92
CA SER A 229 -4.70 12.06 -15.73
C SER A 229 -5.24 10.63 -15.79
N LEU A 230 -6.45 10.39 -15.24
CA LEU A 230 -7.11 9.09 -15.27
C LEU A 230 -7.45 8.67 -16.71
N ILE A 231 -8.08 9.56 -17.50
CA ILE A 231 -8.42 9.32 -18.91
C ILE A 231 -7.16 9.10 -19.73
N LYS A 232 -6.11 9.88 -19.49
CA LYS A 232 -4.82 9.68 -20.16
C LYS A 232 -4.24 8.30 -19.86
N ALA A 233 -4.21 7.91 -18.60
CA ALA A 233 -3.70 6.60 -18.17
C ALA A 233 -4.50 5.45 -18.81
N TYR A 234 -5.83 5.57 -18.88
CA TYR A 234 -6.71 4.62 -19.54
C TYR A 234 -6.41 4.48 -21.05
N LYS A 235 -6.17 5.60 -21.73
CA LYS A 235 -5.83 5.60 -23.16
C LYS A 235 -4.44 5.05 -23.45
N ASP A 236 -3.46 5.40 -22.63
CA ASP A 236 -2.07 4.97 -22.79
C ASP A 236 -1.89 3.47 -22.46
N TYR A 237 -2.70 2.95 -21.53
CA TYR A 237 -2.66 1.57 -21.05
C TYR A 237 -4.09 1.02 -20.91
N PRO A 238 -4.74 0.62 -22.02
CA PRO A 238 -6.12 0.14 -21.97
C PRO A 238 -6.26 -1.04 -21.00
N PRO A 239 -7.05 -0.90 -19.93
CA PRO A 239 -7.16 -1.94 -18.93
C PRO A 239 -8.05 -3.09 -19.38
N ALA A 240 -7.61 -4.33 -19.10
CA ALA A 240 -8.43 -5.52 -19.21
C ALA A 240 -9.48 -5.57 -18.07
N PHE A 241 -9.15 -4.97 -16.92
CA PHE A 241 -10.02 -4.94 -15.76
C PHE A 241 -9.88 -3.60 -15.00
N PHE A 242 -11.02 -2.96 -14.76
CA PHE A 242 -11.09 -1.67 -14.07
C PHE A 242 -12.21 -1.67 -13.02
N PRO A 243 -11.93 -2.17 -11.81
CA PRO A 243 -12.89 -2.06 -10.71
C PRO A 243 -12.95 -0.61 -10.20
N ALA A 244 -14.16 -0.11 -10.10
CA ALA A 244 -14.42 1.24 -9.62
C ALA A 244 -15.76 1.32 -8.90
N VAL A 245 -16.01 2.44 -8.23
CA VAL A 245 -17.29 2.78 -7.61
C VAL A 245 -18.06 3.76 -8.48
N ASN A 246 -19.39 3.80 -8.35
CA ASN A 246 -20.26 4.64 -9.17
C ASN A 246 -19.83 6.12 -9.19
N THR A 247 -19.33 6.63 -8.06
CA THR A 247 -18.86 8.02 -7.96
C THR A 247 -17.64 8.31 -8.85
N LEU A 248 -16.85 7.29 -9.21
CA LEU A 248 -15.72 7.46 -10.12
C LEU A 248 -16.16 7.46 -11.59
N PHE A 249 -17.19 6.68 -11.93
CA PHE A 249 -17.74 6.63 -13.29
C PHE A 249 -18.63 7.82 -13.63
N ASN A 250 -19.15 8.52 -12.61
CA ASN A 250 -20.04 9.67 -12.77
C ASN A 250 -19.31 11.03 -12.68
N ALA A 251 -17.99 11.03 -12.53
CA ALA A 251 -17.14 12.21 -12.45
C ALA A 251 -16.53 12.54 -13.81
#